data_2f5cb16bec4a955c690376dad7a879bf
#
_entry.id   2f5cb16bec4a955c690376dad7a879bf
#
_cell.length_a   1.000
_cell.length_b   1.000
_cell.length_c   1.000
_cell.angle_alpha   90.00
_cell.angle_beta   90.00
_cell.angle_gamma   90.00
#
_symmetry.space_group_name_H-M   'P 1'
#
loop_
_entity.id
_entity.type
_entity.pdbx_description
1 polymer ?
#
loop_
_entity_poly.entity_id
_entity_poly.type
_entity_poly.pdbx_seq_one_letter_code
_entity_poly.pdbx_strand_id
1 'polypeptide(L)'
;MTTFAPHRDTVEFFVDTMHGGADKDALSGILAEDVVMYGPLSDEPLTGREAVLEAIRGVGAAADLTYKEVLSGQTHHAAYFRLQIEDTAVDGMDYILLDADGKIAEVTIWWRPLPSGVQMQRHLAGLVGMQPWELLTHTQ
;
A
#
# COMPACT_ATOMS: atom_id res chain seq x y z
N MET A 1 23.44 -10.51 17.88
CA MET A 1 21.99 -10.44 18.10
C MET A 1 21.34 -9.63 16.99
N THR A 2 20.32 -10.18 16.36
CA THR A 2 19.60 -9.47 15.31
C THR A 2 18.59 -8.51 15.93
N THR A 3 18.63 -7.24 15.52
CA THR A 3 17.65 -6.23 15.93
C THR A 3 16.62 -6.07 14.83
N PHE A 4 15.36 -6.11 15.17
CA PHE A 4 14.27 -5.90 14.23
C PHE A 4 13.79 -4.45 14.27
N ALA A 5 13.18 -4.02 13.16
CA ALA A 5 12.59 -2.69 13.06
C ALA A 5 11.57 -2.47 14.18
N PRO A 6 11.56 -1.30 14.81
CA PRO A 6 10.62 -0.99 15.88
C PRO A 6 9.21 -0.70 15.34
N HIS A 7 8.25 -0.59 16.25
CA HIS A 7 6.87 -0.18 15.95
C HIS A 7 6.09 -1.14 15.05
N ARG A 8 6.34 -2.44 15.18
CA ARG A 8 5.54 -3.46 14.48
C ARG A 8 4.05 -3.30 14.77
N ASP A 9 3.69 -2.86 15.96
CA ASP A 9 2.31 -2.61 16.36
C ASP A 9 1.60 -1.58 15.46
N THR A 10 2.32 -0.59 14.93
CA THR A 10 1.74 0.34 13.95
C THR A 10 1.31 -0.40 12.68
N VAL A 11 2.13 -1.33 12.19
CA VAL A 11 1.82 -2.11 11.00
C VAL A 11 0.64 -3.05 11.26
N GLU A 12 0.62 -3.69 12.42
CA GLU A 12 -0.49 -4.55 12.82
C GLU A 12 -1.80 -3.75 12.94
N PHE A 13 -1.73 -2.55 13.50
CA PHE A 13 -2.87 -1.63 13.55
C PHE A 13 -3.34 -1.24 12.16
N PHE A 14 -2.41 -0.96 11.24
CA PHE A 14 -2.72 -0.67 9.85
C PHE A 14 -3.50 -1.82 9.20
N VAL A 15 -3.02 -3.03 9.34
CA VAL A 15 -3.67 -4.24 8.81
C VAL A 15 -5.08 -4.40 9.38
N ASP A 16 -5.22 -4.28 10.69
CA ASP A 16 -6.52 -4.41 11.35
C ASP A 16 -7.48 -3.32 10.89
N THR A 17 -6.99 -2.10 10.72
CA THR A 17 -7.80 -0.97 10.24
C THR A 17 -8.28 -1.21 8.81
N MET A 18 -7.41 -1.70 7.94
CA MET A 18 -7.78 -2.02 6.55
C MET A 18 -8.82 -3.15 6.50
N HIS A 19 -8.70 -4.16 7.36
CA HIS A 19 -9.71 -5.23 7.45
C HIS A 19 -11.03 -4.73 8.04
N GLY A 20 -10.99 -3.68 8.85
CA GLY A 20 -12.15 -3.12 9.53
C GLY A 20 -12.87 -1.99 8.79
N GLY A 21 -12.62 -1.82 7.48
CA GLY A 21 -13.30 -0.81 6.67
C GLY A 21 -12.47 0.44 6.35
N ALA A 22 -11.18 0.41 6.67
CA ALA A 22 -10.23 1.49 6.33
C ALA A 22 -10.65 2.85 6.89
N ASP A 23 -10.94 2.91 8.17
CA ASP A 23 -11.37 4.14 8.84
C ASP A 23 -10.39 5.29 8.58
N LYS A 24 -10.93 6.42 8.12
CA LYS A 24 -10.13 7.57 7.71
C LYS A 24 -9.27 8.13 8.84
N ASP A 25 -9.87 8.34 10.00
CA ASP A 25 -9.16 8.97 11.13
C ASP A 25 -8.11 8.03 11.71
N ALA A 26 -8.42 6.75 11.79
CA ALA A 26 -7.46 5.74 12.26
C ALA A 26 -6.24 5.66 11.35
N LEU A 27 -6.45 5.61 10.03
CA LEU A 27 -5.36 5.60 9.05
C LEU A 27 -4.57 6.91 9.07
N SER A 28 -5.25 8.04 9.11
CA SER A 28 -4.59 9.35 9.17
C SER A 28 -3.67 9.44 10.38
N GLY A 29 -4.09 8.88 11.51
CA GLY A 29 -3.33 8.92 12.75
C GLY A 29 -2.00 8.15 12.72
N ILE A 30 -1.84 7.20 11.80
CA ILE A 30 -0.60 6.41 11.69
C ILE A 30 0.25 6.75 10.47
N LEU A 31 -0.19 7.68 9.63
CA LEU A 31 0.59 8.15 8.48
C LEU A 31 1.36 9.41 8.87
N ALA A 32 2.64 9.47 8.51
CA ALA A 32 3.42 10.70 8.64
C ALA A 32 2.83 11.78 7.72
N GLU A 33 2.96 13.03 8.10
CA GLU A 33 2.45 14.13 7.28
C GLU A 33 3.08 14.15 5.89
N ASP A 34 4.35 13.82 5.79
CA ASP A 34 5.14 13.78 4.56
C ASP A 34 5.32 12.37 3.99
N VAL A 35 4.43 11.44 4.32
CA VAL A 35 4.49 10.05 3.85
C VAL A 35 4.61 9.97 2.32
N VAL A 36 5.40 9.01 1.85
CA VAL A 36 5.61 8.75 0.41
C VAL A 36 5.19 7.32 0.11
N MET A 37 4.39 7.15 -0.94
CA MET A 37 3.97 5.82 -1.40
C MET A 37 4.42 5.58 -2.84
N TYR A 38 5.22 4.53 -3.02
CA TYR A 38 5.62 4.04 -4.33
C TYR A 38 4.69 2.89 -4.70
N GLY A 39 3.67 3.20 -5.49
CA GLY A 39 2.66 2.23 -5.87
C GLY A 39 3.07 1.39 -7.09
N PRO A 40 2.29 0.35 -7.39
CA PRO A 40 2.62 -0.56 -8.50
C PRO A 40 2.14 -0.08 -9.87
N LEU A 41 1.40 1.03 -9.94
CA LEU A 41 0.77 1.49 -11.18
C LEU A 41 1.65 2.45 -11.98
N SER A 42 2.57 3.14 -11.33
CA SER A 42 3.41 4.18 -11.92
C SER A 42 4.71 4.28 -11.14
N ASP A 43 5.76 4.76 -11.77
CA ASP A 43 7.04 5.03 -11.07
C ASP A 43 7.02 6.39 -10.37
N GLU A 44 5.98 7.19 -10.55
CA GLU A 44 5.82 8.46 -9.86
C GLU A 44 5.18 8.23 -8.49
N PRO A 45 5.85 8.60 -7.38
CA PRO A 45 5.29 8.39 -6.05
C PRO A 45 4.15 9.35 -5.73
N LEU A 46 3.26 8.91 -4.86
CA LEU A 46 2.31 9.81 -4.19
C LEU A 46 2.97 10.35 -2.93
N THR A 47 2.87 11.65 -2.71
CA THR A 47 3.48 12.32 -1.57
C THR A 47 2.44 13.05 -0.74
N GLY A 48 2.59 12.95 0.58
CA GLY A 48 1.71 13.61 1.52
C GLY A 48 0.58 12.73 2.02
N ARG A 49 0.20 12.99 3.27
CA ARG A 49 -0.80 12.16 3.97
C ARG A 49 -2.14 12.08 3.24
N GLU A 50 -2.65 13.21 2.75
CA GLU A 50 -3.97 13.23 2.11
C GLU A 50 -4.00 12.40 0.83
N ALA A 51 -2.99 12.54 -0.02
CA ALA A 51 -2.92 11.80 -1.28
C ALA A 51 -2.79 10.29 -1.04
N VAL A 52 -1.92 9.90 -0.10
CA VAL A 52 -1.71 8.50 0.25
C VAL A 52 -2.96 7.91 0.90
N LEU A 53 -3.58 8.63 1.82
CA LEU A 53 -4.81 8.21 2.48
C LEU A 53 -5.94 7.96 1.48
N GLU A 54 -6.12 8.88 0.55
CA GLU A 54 -7.14 8.75 -0.49
C GLU A 54 -6.90 7.52 -1.37
N ALA A 55 -5.65 7.28 -1.77
CA ALA A 55 -5.29 6.12 -2.59
C ALA A 55 -5.55 4.80 -1.85
N ILE A 56 -5.12 4.70 -0.61
CA ILE A 56 -5.30 3.50 0.22
C ILE A 56 -6.79 3.20 0.42
N ARG A 57 -7.57 4.21 0.78
CA ARG A 57 -9.00 4.04 1.01
C ARG A 57 -9.76 3.74 -0.28
N GLY A 58 -9.34 4.33 -1.39
CA GLY A 58 -9.92 4.07 -2.70
C GLY A 58 -9.75 2.61 -3.11
N VAL A 59 -8.56 2.06 -2.93
CA VAL A 59 -8.30 0.64 -3.21
C VAL A 59 -9.10 -0.26 -2.27
N GLY A 60 -9.13 0.06 -0.98
CA GLY A 60 -9.91 -0.71 0.00
C GLY A 60 -11.41 -0.71 -0.28
N ALA A 61 -11.94 0.36 -0.88
CA ALA A 61 -13.35 0.43 -1.28
C ALA A 61 -13.64 -0.30 -2.59
N ALA A 62 -12.66 -0.33 -3.50
CA ALA A 62 -12.85 -0.90 -4.84
C ALA A 62 -12.56 -2.40 -4.92
N ALA A 63 -11.81 -2.95 -3.98
CA ALA A 63 -11.30 -4.32 -4.05
C ALA A 63 -11.38 -5.02 -2.70
N ASP A 64 -11.43 -6.35 -2.74
CA ASP A 64 -11.30 -7.18 -1.54
C ASP A 64 -9.81 -7.31 -1.22
N LEU A 65 -9.41 -6.73 -0.10
CA LEU A 65 -8.02 -6.73 0.37
C LEU A 65 -7.94 -7.59 1.62
N THR A 66 -7.09 -8.60 1.58
CA THR A 66 -6.85 -9.49 2.72
C THR A 66 -5.35 -9.54 3.00
N TYR A 67 -4.94 -9.06 4.16
CA TYR A 67 -3.58 -9.22 4.64
C TYR A 67 -3.43 -10.58 5.31
N LYS A 68 -2.32 -11.25 5.03
CA LYS A 68 -2.08 -12.64 5.48
C LYS A 68 -0.96 -12.76 6.49
N GLU A 69 0.03 -11.86 6.42
CA GLU A 69 1.20 -11.96 7.28
C GLU A 69 1.91 -10.62 7.37
N VAL A 70 2.46 -10.34 8.55
CA VAL A 70 3.37 -9.21 8.77
C VAL A 70 4.74 -9.76 9.12
N LEU A 71 5.75 -9.30 8.38
CA LEU A 71 7.16 -9.69 8.58
C LEU A 71 7.93 -8.46 9.02
N SER A 72 8.85 -8.64 9.97
CA SER A 72 9.70 -7.54 10.45
C SER A 72 11.16 -7.81 10.11
N GLY A 73 11.76 -6.91 9.34
CA GLY A 73 13.17 -6.92 9.01
C GLY A 73 13.96 -6.03 9.95
N GLN A 74 15.19 -5.70 9.56
CA GLN A 74 16.06 -4.85 10.37
C GLN A 74 15.67 -3.37 10.32
N THR A 75 15.15 -2.91 9.18
CA THR A 75 14.80 -1.50 8.96
C THR A 75 13.33 -1.31 8.60
N HIS A 76 12.71 -2.29 7.98
CA HIS A 76 11.35 -2.21 7.44
C HIS A 76 10.50 -3.36 7.93
N HIS A 77 9.20 -3.17 7.83
CA HIS A 77 8.21 -4.24 7.96
C HIS A 77 7.60 -4.52 6.60
N ALA A 78 7.12 -5.74 6.39
CA ALA A 78 6.40 -6.11 5.18
C ALA A 78 5.04 -6.70 5.56
N ALA A 79 4.00 -6.29 4.85
CA ALA A 79 2.66 -6.85 5.01
C ALA A 79 2.26 -7.55 3.71
N TYR A 80 2.11 -8.86 3.76
CA TYR A 80 1.76 -9.68 2.61
C TYR A 80 0.25 -9.72 2.46
N PHE A 81 -0.26 -9.46 1.24
CA PHE A 81 -1.69 -9.37 1.00
C PHE A 81 -2.12 -10.04 -0.30
N ARG A 82 -3.43 -10.27 -0.40
CA ARG A 82 -4.11 -10.61 -1.64
C ARG A 82 -5.15 -9.53 -1.91
N LEU A 83 -5.18 -9.05 -3.13
CA LEU A 83 -6.12 -8.04 -3.61
C LEU A 83 -6.94 -8.64 -4.75
N GLN A 84 -8.27 -8.55 -4.67
CA GLN A 84 -9.16 -9.14 -5.68
C GLN A 84 -10.27 -8.21 -6.08
N ILE A 85 -10.47 -8.05 -7.39
CA ILE A 85 -11.64 -7.40 -7.99
C ILE A 85 -12.20 -8.39 -9.01
N GLU A 86 -13.44 -8.82 -8.81
CA GLU A 86 -14.06 -9.84 -9.66
C GLU A 86 -13.17 -11.09 -9.74
N ASP A 87 -12.77 -11.52 -10.94
CA ASP A 87 -11.90 -12.69 -11.16
C ASP A 87 -10.42 -12.32 -11.27
N THR A 88 -10.08 -11.04 -11.11
CA THR A 88 -8.68 -10.59 -11.13
C THR A 88 -8.13 -10.56 -9.73
N ALA A 89 -7.02 -11.26 -9.50
CA ALA A 89 -6.38 -11.27 -8.20
C ALA A 89 -4.87 -11.09 -8.35
N VAL A 90 -4.30 -10.30 -7.45
CA VAL A 90 -2.85 -10.16 -7.30
C VAL A 90 -2.46 -10.50 -5.87
N ASP A 91 -1.28 -11.06 -5.72
CA ASP A 91 -0.62 -11.18 -4.43
C ASP A 91 0.44 -10.10 -4.36
N GLY A 92 0.56 -9.44 -3.23
CA GLY A 92 1.47 -8.31 -3.12
C GLY A 92 2.05 -8.12 -1.74
N MET A 93 2.93 -7.15 -1.67
CA MET A 93 3.56 -6.74 -0.42
C MET A 93 3.58 -5.23 -0.31
N ASP A 94 3.25 -4.75 0.88
CA ASP A 94 3.55 -3.40 1.32
C ASP A 94 4.86 -3.45 2.09
N TYR A 95 5.88 -2.76 1.61
CA TYR A 95 7.17 -2.66 2.29
C TYR A 95 7.22 -1.29 2.99
N ILE A 96 7.25 -1.30 4.32
CA ILE A 96 6.87 -0.15 5.14
C ILE A 96 8.05 0.30 6.00
N LEU A 97 8.39 1.58 5.88
CA LEU A 97 9.35 2.24 6.75
C LEU A 97 8.60 3.15 7.72
N LEU A 98 8.87 3.00 9.00
CA LEU A 98 8.31 3.86 10.04
C LEU A 98 9.33 4.90 10.49
N ASP A 99 8.85 6.08 10.87
CA ASP A 99 9.71 7.11 11.43
C ASP A 99 9.94 6.89 12.94
N ALA A 100 10.68 7.79 13.56
CA ALA A 100 11.02 7.70 14.98
C ALA A 100 9.79 7.75 15.90
N ASP A 101 8.71 8.35 15.43
CA ASP A 101 7.45 8.46 16.19
C ASP A 101 6.52 7.27 15.95
N GLY A 102 6.93 6.29 15.16
CA GLY A 102 6.12 5.13 14.83
C GLY A 102 5.05 5.41 13.77
N LYS A 103 5.19 6.47 13.01
CA LYS A 103 4.30 6.77 11.88
C LYS A 103 4.85 6.14 10.61
N ILE A 104 3.96 5.77 9.70
CA ILE A 104 4.35 5.24 8.39
C ILE A 104 4.92 6.40 7.57
N ALA A 105 6.21 6.33 7.26
CA ALA A 105 6.92 7.36 6.51
C ALA A 105 7.04 7.03 5.02
N GLU A 106 7.12 5.76 4.68
CA GLU A 106 7.31 5.32 3.30
C GLU A 106 6.70 3.93 3.12
N VAL A 107 6.00 3.76 2.00
CA VAL A 107 5.43 2.47 1.60
C VAL A 107 5.81 2.21 0.14
N THR A 108 6.31 1.01 -0.14
CA THR A 108 6.52 0.54 -1.51
C THR A 108 5.66 -0.71 -1.72
N ILE A 109 4.96 -0.78 -2.84
CA ILE A 109 4.00 -1.85 -3.10
C ILE A 109 4.39 -2.62 -4.36
N TRP A 110 4.52 -3.94 -4.24
CA TRP A 110 4.77 -4.85 -5.37
C TRP A 110 3.59 -5.80 -5.56
N TRP A 111 3.33 -6.17 -6.80
CA TRP A 111 2.29 -7.13 -7.18
C TRP A 111 2.83 -8.26 -8.03
N ARG A 112 2.20 -9.42 -7.93
CA ARG A 112 2.41 -10.55 -8.84
C ARG A 112 1.08 -11.27 -9.09
N PRO A 113 0.90 -12.01 -10.24
CA PRO A 113 1.80 -12.03 -11.40
C PRO A 113 1.55 -10.83 -12.31
N LEU A 114 2.46 -10.59 -13.25
CA LEU A 114 2.37 -9.43 -14.14
C LEU A 114 1.06 -9.35 -14.94
N PRO A 115 0.55 -10.45 -15.55
CA PRO A 115 -0.71 -10.36 -16.30
C PRO A 115 -1.89 -9.91 -15.44
N SER A 116 -2.01 -10.43 -14.23
CA SER A 116 -3.06 -10.02 -13.28
C SER A 116 -2.83 -8.58 -12.81
N GLY A 117 -1.58 -8.18 -12.65
CA GLY A 117 -1.23 -6.80 -12.31
C GLY A 117 -1.69 -5.81 -13.37
N VAL A 118 -1.53 -6.15 -14.64
CA VAL A 118 -2.02 -5.32 -15.75
C VAL A 118 -3.54 -5.20 -15.72
N GLN A 119 -4.25 -6.30 -15.47
CA GLN A 119 -5.71 -6.27 -15.36
C GLN A 119 -6.16 -5.46 -14.13
N MET A 120 -5.46 -5.60 -13.01
CA MET A 120 -5.75 -4.82 -11.80
C MET A 120 -5.54 -3.33 -12.06
N GLN A 121 -4.50 -2.95 -12.81
CA GLN A 121 -4.28 -1.57 -13.24
C GLN A 121 -5.51 -1.02 -13.99
N ARG A 122 -6.10 -1.82 -14.89
CA ARG A 122 -7.28 -1.41 -15.65
C ARG A 122 -8.49 -1.16 -14.75
N HIS A 123 -8.65 -1.94 -13.70
CA HIS A 123 -9.73 -1.72 -12.74
C HIS A 123 -9.51 -0.47 -11.88
N LEU A 124 -8.25 -0.19 -11.51
CA LEU A 124 -7.92 0.86 -10.53
C LEU A 124 -7.45 2.18 -11.15
N ALA A 125 -7.20 2.22 -12.45
CA ALA A 125 -6.60 3.38 -13.11
C ALA A 125 -7.32 4.70 -12.81
N GLY A 126 -8.65 4.67 -12.82
CA GLY A 126 -9.47 5.85 -12.54
C GLY A 126 -9.27 6.44 -11.15
N LEU A 127 -8.85 5.63 -10.17
CA LEU A 127 -8.63 6.08 -8.80
C LEU A 127 -7.36 6.92 -8.66
N VAL A 128 -6.43 6.76 -9.58
CA VAL A 128 -5.14 7.47 -9.56
C VAL A 128 -4.96 8.41 -10.75
N GLY A 129 -6.05 8.71 -11.45
CA GLY A 129 -6.01 9.65 -12.58
C GLY A 129 -5.33 9.13 -13.83
N MET A 130 -5.23 7.81 -13.99
CA MET A 130 -4.65 7.16 -15.15
C MET A 130 -5.72 6.61 -16.08
N GLN A 131 -5.37 6.44 -17.34
CA GLN A 131 -6.21 5.69 -18.29
C GLN A 131 -5.94 4.19 -18.14
N PRO A 132 -6.95 3.33 -18.42
CA PRO A 132 -6.78 1.88 -18.21
C PRO A 132 -5.66 1.22 -19.04
N TRP A 133 -5.21 1.86 -20.08
CA TRP A 133 -4.15 1.33 -20.94
C TRP A 133 -2.76 1.89 -20.63
N GLU A 134 -2.66 2.85 -19.72
CA GLU A 134 -1.39 3.46 -19.40
C GLU A 134 -0.57 2.59 -18.46
N LEU A 135 0.68 2.36 -18.85
CA LEU A 135 1.69 1.74 -18.00
C LEU A 135 2.87 2.71 -18.02
N LEU A 136 2.87 3.64 -17.07
CA LEU A 136 3.77 4.78 -17.09
C LEU A 136 5.09 4.51 -16.38
N THR A 137 6.19 4.86 -17.08
CA THR A 137 7.48 5.06 -16.44
C THR A 137 8.02 6.41 -16.90
N HIS A 138 8.76 7.08 -16.02
CA HIS A 138 9.35 8.39 -16.31
C HIS A 138 10.83 8.30 -16.68
N THR A 139 11.35 7.10 -16.84
CA THR A 139 12.75 6.83 -17.20
C THR A 139 12.97 6.66 -18.69
N GLN A 140 12.21 7.31 -19.48
CA GLN A 140 12.26 7.18 -20.94
C GLN A 140 13.20 8.19 -21.57
#